data_4d4e60ce1552383c6a869c5a3927ba66
#
_entry.id   4d4e60ce1552383c6a869c5a3927ba66
#
_cell.length_a   1.000
_cell.length_b   1.000
_cell.length_c   1.000
_cell.angle_alpha   90.00
_cell.angle_beta   90.00
_cell.angle_gamma   90.00
#
_symmetry.space_group_name_H-M   'P 1'
#
loop_
_entity.id
_entity.type
_entity.pdbx_description
1 polymer ?
#
loop_
_entity_poly.entity_id
_entity_poly.type
_entity_poly.pdbx_seq_one_letter_code
_entity_poly.pdbx_strand_id
1 'polypeptide(L)'
;SHLLIWGNAYAQIIRDGAGRVLGLYPLLPDKMDVQRDDKGNIYYVYSRNSDENPMFKEYGNIRLKAEDVLHIPGLGFDGLIGYSPIAMAKNAVGMTLACEEYGASFFANGANPGGVLEHPGVLKDPSKVRESWNSVYRGVSNAHKIAVLEEGMKYQQIGIPPEEAQFLETRKFQVNEIARLYRIPPHMVGDLDKSSFSNIEQQSLEFVKYTLDPWVIRWEQSLQRSLLLPGEKGKYFIKLNVDGLLRGDYQSRMNGYAVGRQNGWFSANDIREMENMNPIPDEEG
;
A
#
# COMPACT_ATOMS: atom_id res chain seq x y z
N SER A 1 5.14 0.67 5.90
CA SER A 1 4.61 1.74 5.02
C SER A 1 5.68 2.31 4.10
N HIS A 2 6.85 2.78 4.61
CA HIS A 2 7.88 3.47 3.82
C HIS A 2 8.29 2.69 2.56
N LEU A 3 8.59 1.40 2.72
CA LEU A 3 9.01 0.54 1.62
C LEU A 3 7.97 0.43 0.50
N LEU A 4 6.67 0.39 0.85
CA LEU A 4 5.57 0.26 -0.10
C LEU A 4 5.17 1.60 -0.75
N ILE A 5 5.52 2.72 -0.15
CA ILE A 5 5.19 4.05 -0.68
C ILE A 5 6.38 4.61 -1.46
N TRP A 6 7.55 4.66 -0.83
CA TRP A 6 8.76 5.27 -1.42
C TRP A 6 9.72 4.27 -2.07
N GLY A 7 9.47 2.95 -1.92
CA GLY A 7 10.36 1.91 -2.44
C GLY A 7 11.61 1.68 -1.60
N ASN A 8 11.79 2.41 -0.50
CA ASN A 8 12.92 2.28 0.40
C ASN A 8 12.46 2.44 1.85
N ALA A 9 13.10 1.73 2.75
CA ALA A 9 12.92 1.93 4.19
C ALA A 9 14.29 2.09 4.85
N TYR A 10 14.40 3.08 5.74
CA TYR A 10 15.65 3.41 6.42
C TYR A 10 15.44 3.46 7.92
N ALA A 11 16.46 3.01 8.65
CA ALA A 11 16.55 3.26 10.08
C ALA A 11 18.01 3.49 10.47
N GLN A 12 18.27 4.42 11.39
CA GLN A 12 19.57 4.57 12.01
C GLN A 12 19.78 3.45 13.02
N ILE A 13 20.95 2.83 13.00
CA ILE A 13 21.34 1.78 13.93
C ILE A 13 22.08 2.44 15.09
N ILE A 14 21.51 2.36 16.28
CA ILE A 14 22.13 2.86 17.50
C ILE A 14 22.92 1.72 18.13
N ARG A 15 24.21 1.93 18.37
CA ARG A 15 25.10 0.92 18.94
C ARG A 15 25.73 1.41 20.24
N ASP A 16 26.07 0.49 21.13
CA ASP A 16 26.88 0.77 22.31
C ASP A 16 28.38 0.84 21.96
N GLY A 17 29.21 1.17 22.98
CA GLY A 17 30.68 1.23 22.81
C GLY A 17 31.34 -0.10 22.43
N ALA A 18 30.65 -1.23 22.57
CA ALA A 18 31.08 -2.56 22.15
C ALA A 18 30.56 -2.94 20.75
N GLY A 19 29.83 -2.06 20.09
CA GLY A 19 29.25 -2.26 18.77
C GLY A 19 27.92 -3.02 18.75
N ARG A 20 27.36 -3.39 19.91
CA ARG A 20 26.09 -4.11 20.01
C ARG A 20 24.92 -3.15 19.71
N VAL A 21 23.94 -3.65 18.98
CA VAL A 21 22.75 -2.86 18.64
C VAL A 21 21.89 -2.63 19.87
N LEU A 22 21.65 -1.37 20.20
CA LEU A 22 20.76 -0.91 21.27
C LEU A 22 19.34 -0.64 20.75
N GLY A 23 19.22 -0.19 19.50
CA GLY A 23 17.95 0.17 18.93
C GLY A 23 18.05 0.58 17.46
N LEU A 24 16.86 0.68 16.84
CA LEU A 24 16.69 1.16 15.47
C LEU A 24 15.79 2.39 15.51
N TYR A 25 16.26 3.48 14.92
CA TYR A 25 15.50 4.71 14.81
C TYR A 25 15.04 4.91 13.36
N PRO A 26 13.72 4.84 13.05
CA PRO A 26 13.23 5.01 11.70
C PRO A 26 13.55 6.38 11.12
N LEU A 27 14.02 6.44 9.87
CA LEU A 27 14.30 7.64 9.12
C LEU A 27 13.32 7.77 7.96
N LEU A 28 12.91 9.01 7.65
CA LEU A 28 11.94 9.29 6.59
C LEU A 28 12.61 9.18 5.22
N PRO A 29 12.05 8.38 4.30
CA PRO A 29 12.67 8.16 2.98
C PRO A 29 12.72 9.39 2.08
N ASP A 30 11.77 10.32 2.21
CA ASP A 30 11.72 11.58 1.46
C ASP A 30 12.83 12.56 1.85
N LYS A 31 13.49 12.32 3.00
CA LYS A 31 14.61 13.11 3.51
C LYS A 31 15.95 12.42 3.38
N MET A 32 15.98 11.21 2.81
CA MET A 32 17.15 10.39 2.69
C MET A 32 17.67 10.40 1.25
N ASP A 33 18.94 10.75 1.09
CA ASP A 33 19.66 10.62 -0.17
C ASP A 33 20.81 9.61 -0.01
N VAL A 34 20.97 8.75 -1.02
CA VAL A 34 21.99 7.70 -1.04
C VAL A 34 23.07 8.10 -2.03
N GLN A 35 24.27 8.30 -1.54
CA GLN A 35 25.39 8.82 -2.34
C GLN A 35 26.59 7.86 -2.29
N ARG A 36 27.51 8.05 -3.24
CA ARG A 36 28.81 7.39 -3.26
C ARG A 36 29.92 8.40 -3.16
N ASP A 37 30.95 8.09 -2.42
CA ASP A 37 32.17 8.88 -2.39
C ASP A 37 33.05 8.59 -3.62
N ASP A 38 34.16 9.34 -3.76
CA ASP A 38 35.11 9.18 -4.86
C ASP A 38 35.79 7.79 -4.91
N LYS A 39 35.71 7.03 -3.81
CA LYS A 39 36.22 5.66 -3.69
C LYS A 39 35.14 4.61 -3.96
N GLY A 40 33.90 5.03 -4.25
CA GLY A 40 32.76 4.17 -4.49
C GLY A 40 32.05 3.67 -3.23
N ASN A 41 32.44 4.12 -2.02
CA ASN A 41 31.76 3.74 -0.81
C ASN A 41 30.41 4.46 -0.68
N ILE A 42 29.40 3.72 -0.25
CA ILE A 42 28.06 4.25 -0.03
C ILE A 42 28.03 5.00 1.30
N TYR A 43 27.39 6.16 1.29
CA TYR A 43 27.01 6.90 2.47
C TYR A 43 25.61 7.49 2.28
N TYR A 44 24.99 7.88 3.38
CA TYR A 44 23.63 8.42 3.39
C TYR A 44 23.66 9.86 3.87
N VAL A 45 22.84 10.71 3.25
CA VAL A 45 22.63 12.09 3.64
C VAL A 45 21.19 12.24 4.08
N TYR A 46 20.98 12.55 5.36
CA TYR A 46 19.66 12.78 5.91
C TYR A 46 19.43 14.28 6.13
N SER A 47 18.42 14.82 5.45
CA SER A 47 18.06 16.25 5.56
C SER A 47 17.06 16.43 6.71
N ARG A 48 17.50 17.11 7.77
CA ARG A 48 16.71 17.32 8.98
C ARG A 48 16.13 18.73 9.04
N ASN A 49 14.84 18.84 9.32
CA ASN A 49 14.16 20.07 9.69
C ASN A 49 14.15 20.25 11.22
N SER A 50 13.98 21.49 11.69
CA SER A 50 14.13 21.89 13.10
C SER A 50 13.26 21.14 14.11
N ASP A 51 12.16 20.53 13.71
CA ASP A 51 11.13 19.99 14.60
C ASP A 51 11.16 18.47 14.78
N GLU A 52 12.16 17.81 14.17
CA GLU A 52 12.24 16.35 14.18
C GLU A 52 13.31 15.88 15.17
N ASN A 53 12.95 14.92 15.96
CA ASN A 53 13.75 14.13 16.88
C ASN A 53 14.88 14.82 17.68
N PRO A 54 14.72 14.95 19.00
CA PRO A 54 15.71 15.55 19.91
C PRO A 54 17.04 14.77 20.03
N MET A 55 17.12 13.53 19.51
CA MET A 55 18.38 12.78 19.52
C MET A 55 19.46 13.35 18.59
N PHE A 56 19.08 14.08 17.56
CA PHE A 56 20.04 14.76 16.70
C PHE A 56 20.20 16.20 17.17
N LYS A 57 21.40 16.55 17.60
CA LYS A 57 21.72 17.90 18.10
C LYS A 57 21.98 18.92 16.98
N GLU A 58 22.19 18.46 15.75
CA GLU A 58 22.56 19.30 14.61
C GLU A 58 21.41 19.40 13.60
N TYR A 59 21.24 20.60 13.04
CA TYR A 59 20.29 20.89 11.97
C TYR A 59 21.00 20.84 10.61
N GLY A 60 20.25 20.53 9.55
CA GLY A 60 20.76 20.47 8.20
C GLY A 60 21.04 19.05 7.71
N ASN A 61 21.95 18.93 6.78
CA ASN A 61 22.29 17.65 6.16
C ASN A 61 23.28 16.88 7.05
N ILE A 62 22.84 15.73 7.55
CA ILE A 62 23.63 14.83 8.38
C ILE A 62 24.15 13.70 7.49
N ARG A 63 25.47 13.51 7.44
CA ARG A 63 26.08 12.38 6.76
C ARG A 63 26.16 11.18 7.70
N LEU A 64 25.52 10.08 7.29
CA LEU A 64 25.53 8.81 8.01
C LEU A 64 26.38 7.79 7.22
N LYS A 65 27.14 6.98 7.93
CA LYS A 65 27.90 5.89 7.31
C LYS A 65 26.98 4.73 6.95
N ALA A 66 27.39 3.91 5.97
CA ALA A 66 26.62 2.74 5.56
C ALA A 66 26.43 1.71 6.70
N GLU A 67 27.38 1.62 7.61
CA GLU A 67 27.34 0.72 8.77
C GLU A 67 26.31 1.17 9.85
N ASP A 68 25.96 2.45 9.86
CA ASP A 68 25.02 3.05 10.82
C ASP A 68 23.59 3.16 10.29
N VAL A 69 23.34 2.67 9.08
CA VAL A 69 22.02 2.73 8.46
C VAL A 69 21.55 1.34 8.04
N LEU A 70 20.42 0.92 8.59
CA LEU A 70 19.65 -0.19 8.04
C LEU A 70 18.88 0.35 6.84
N HIS A 71 19.27 -0.07 5.65
CA HIS A 71 18.57 0.23 4.41
C HIS A 71 17.94 -1.04 3.83
N ILE A 72 16.64 -0.99 3.62
CA ILE A 72 15.86 -2.05 2.98
C ILE A 72 15.32 -1.48 1.66
N PRO A 73 15.98 -1.76 0.53
CA PRO A 73 15.52 -1.30 -0.77
C PRO A 73 14.41 -2.21 -1.31
N GLY A 74 13.45 -1.62 -2.02
CA GLY A 74 12.48 -2.31 -2.84
C GLY A 74 13.08 -2.80 -4.15
N LEU A 75 12.23 -3.01 -5.14
CA LEU A 75 12.68 -3.28 -6.50
C LEU A 75 13.31 -2.01 -7.09
N GLY A 76 14.53 -2.12 -7.62
CA GLY A 76 15.26 -1.01 -8.21
C GLY A 76 16.12 -1.47 -9.39
N PHE A 77 16.62 -0.52 -10.17
CA PHE A 77 17.43 -0.81 -11.35
C PHE A 77 18.89 -1.12 -10.99
N ASP A 78 19.46 -0.33 -10.08
CA ASP A 78 20.88 -0.37 -9.72
C ASP A 78 21.21 -1.25 -8.51
N GLY A 79 20.19 -1.85 -7.90
CA GLY A 79 20.32 -2.63 -6.67
C GLY A 79 20.64 -1.80 -5.42
N LEU A 80 20.70 -0.48 -5.55
CA LEU A 80 21.01 0.46 -4.47
C LEU A 80 19.75 1.13 -3.94
N ILE A 81 18.93 1.69 -4.83
CA ILE A 81 17.71 2.42 -4.49
C ILE A 81 16.52 1.71 -5.11
N GLY A 82 15.49 1.45 -4.29
CA GLY A 82 14.20 0.94 -4.77
C GLY A 82 13.35 2.03 -5.39
N TYR A 83 12.61 1.69 -6.44
CA TYR A 83 11.61 2.58 -7.03
C TYR A 83 10.38 2.71 -6.15
N SER A 84 9.81 3.92 -6.08
CA SER A 84 8.49 4.11 -5.48
C SER A 84 7.41 3.40 -6.30
N PRO A 85 6.66 2.45 -5.72
CA PRO A 85 5.57 1.79 -6.42
C PRO A 85 4.50 2.78 -6.90
N ILE A 86 4.22 3.83 -6.11
CA ILE A 86 3.26 4.89 -6.46
C ILE A 86 3.77 5.69 -7.67
N ALA A 87 5.05 6.07 -7.68
CA ALA A 87 5.63 6.79 -8.81
C ALA A 87 5.63 5.96 -10.10
N MET A 88 5.87 4.65 -10.00
CA MET A 88 5.80 3.73 -11.13
C MET A 88 4.38 3.57 -11.67
N ALA A 89 3.38 3.59 -10.78
CA ALA A 89 1.96 3.46 -11.13
C ALA A 89 1.24 4.83 -11.22
N LYS A 90 1.97 5.94 -11.41
CA LYS A 90 1.40 7.30 -11.40
C LYS A 90 0.17 7.48 -12.30
N ASN A 91 0.15 6.83 -13.47
CA ASN A 91 -0.97 6.94 -14.39
C ASN A 91 -2.22 6.22 -13.87
N ALA A 92 -2.08 5.03 -13.27
CA ALA A 92 -3.18 4.29 -12.65
C ALA A 92 -3.75 5.06 -11.44
N VAL A 93 -2.86 5.60 -10.59
CA VAL A 93 -3.25 6.43 -9.44
C VAL A 93 -3.95 7.71 -9.93
N GLY A 94 -3.39 8.39 -10.92
CA GLY A 94 -3.97 9.60 -11.51
C GLY A 94 -5.35 9.35 -12.13
N MET A 95 -5.54 8.25 -12.83
CA MET A 95 -6.83 7.84 -13.38
C MET A 95 -7.86 7.59 -12.26
N THR A 96 -7.45 6.92 -11.19
CA THR A 96 -8.32 6.67 -10.03
C THR A 96 -8.79 7.97 -9.41
N LEU A 97 -7.89 8.92 -9.16
CA LEU A 97 -8.22 10.24 -8.61
C LEU A 97 -9.15 11.04 -9.55
N ALA A 98 -8.88 11.03 -10.86
CA ALA A 98 -9.72 11.69 -11.84
C ALA A 98 -11.14 11.09 -11.89
N CYS A 99 -11.27 9.77 -11.77
CA CYS A 99 -12.59 9.13 -11.71
C CYS A 99 -13.34 9.46 -10.41
N GLU A 100 -12.65 9.59 -9.29
CA GLU A 100 -13.26 10.02 -8.04
C GLU A 100 -13.75 11.45 -8.12
N GLU A 101 -12.93 12.36 -8.63
CA GLU A 101 -13.28 13.76 -8.83
C GLU A 101 -14.47 13.92 -9.80
N TYR A 102 -14.42 13.20 -10.93
CA TYR A 102 -15.52 13.16 -11.89
C TYR A 102 -16.81 12.65 -11.24
N GLY A 103 -16.78 11.54 -10.54
CA GLY A 103 -17.94 10.97 -9.86
C GLY A 103 -18.49 11.91 -8.79
N ALA A 104 -17.62 12.48 -7.95
CA ALA A 104 -18.02 13.45 -6.93
C ALA A 104 -18.70 14.69 -7.57
N SER A 105 -18.13 15.23 -8.64
CA SER A 105 -18.68 16.37 -9.37
C SER A 105 -20.00 16.02 -10.05
N PHE A 106 -20.10 14.86 -10.67
CA PHE A 106 -21.32 14.39 -11.32
C PHE A 106 -22.49 14.26 -10.33
N PHE A 107 -22.25 13.58 -9.21
CA PHE A 107 -23.28 13.42 -8.17
C PHE A 107 -23.61 14.73 -7.45
N ALA A 108 -22.62 15.59 -7.18
CA ALA A 108 -22.84 16.90 -6.57
C ALA A 108 -23.72 17.81 -7.44
N ASN A 109 -23.68 17.63 -8.76
CA ASN A 109 -24.54 18.34 -9.70
C ASN A 109 -25.90 17.64 -9.94
N GLY A 110 -26.30 16.69 -9.09
CA GLY A 110 -27.59 15.99 -9.18
C GLY A 110 -27.62 14.93 -10.28
N ALA A 111 -26.48 14.36 -10.65
CA ALA A 111 -26.33 13.38 -11.74
C ALA A 111 -26.87 13.90 -13.10
N ASN A 112 -26.89 15.21 -13.29
CA ASN A 112 -27.37 15.83 -14.50
C ASN A 112 -26.22 16.19 -15.43
N PRO A 113 -26.09 15.56 -16.62
CA PRO A 113 -25.05 15.91 -17.57
C PRO A 113 -25.26 17.34 -18.07
N GLY A 114 -24.15 18.00 -18.40
CA GLY A 114 -24.18 19.35 -18.95
C GLY A 114 -25.01 19.43 -20.22
N GLY A 115 -25.68 20.54 -20.42
CA GLY A 115 -26.47 20.77 -21.62
C GLY A 115 -26.42 22.22 -22.07
N VAL A 116 -26.99 22.46 -23.23
CA VAL A 116 -27.18 23.77 -23.81
C VAL A 116 -28.65 24.16 -23.74
N LEU A 117 -28.92 25.39 -23.33
CA LEU A 117 -30.21 26.02 -23.48
C LEU A 117 -30.22 26.79 -24.82
N GLU A 118 -31.01 26.30 -25.76
CA GLU A 118 -31.20 26.95 -27.05
C GLU A 118 -32.39 27.93 -26.97
N HIS A 119 -32.19 29.12 -27.47
CA HIS A 119 -33.23 30.12 -27.58
C HIS A 119 -33.39 30.54 -29.05
N PRO A 120 -34.62 30.62 -29.59
CA PRO A 120 -34.87 30.92 -31.02
C PRO A 120 -34.50 32.33 -31.43
N GLY A 121 -34.27 33.24 -30.50
CA GLY A 121 -33.86 34.62 -30.75
C GLY A 121 -32.59 35.00 -30.01
N VAL A 122 -32.25 36.29 -29.98
CA VAL A 122 -31.11 36.84 -29.27
C VAL A 122 -31.47 37.18 -27.84
N LEU A 123 -30.78 36.53 -26.87
CA LEU A 123 -30.94 36.86 -25.45
C LEU A 123 -30.23 38.18 -25.12
N LYS A 124 -30.91 39.10 -24.45
CA LYS A 124 -30.31 40.38 -23.99
C LYS A 124 -29.21 40.13 -22.93
N ASP A 125 -29.38 39.13 -22.09
CA ASP A 125 -28.45 38.80 -21.01
C ASP A 125 -28.41 37.27 -20.79
N PRO A 126 -27.53 36.56 -21.54
CA PRO A 126 -27.39 35.11 -21.39
C PRO A 126 -26.88 34.69 -20.00
N SER A 127 -26.16 35.58 -19.29
CA SER A 127 -25.60 35.28 -17.98
C SER A 127 -26.70 35.11 -16.92
N LYS A 128 -27.71 35.99 -16.92
CA LYS A 128 -28.86 35.87 -16.01
C LYS A 128 -29.67 34.60 -16.23
N VAL A 129 -29.88 34.21 -17.48
CA VAL A 129 -30.59 32.97 -17.78
C VAL A 129 -29.80 31.77 -17.24
N ARG A 130 -28.47 31.75 -17.41
CA ARG A 130 -27.63 30.71 -16.88
C ARG A 130 -27.58 30.66 -15.36
N GLU A 131 -27.52 31.82 -14.71
CA GLU A 131 -27.56 31.92 -13.24
C GLU A 131 -28.88 31.43 -12.68
N SER A 132 -30.01 31.88 -13.27
CA SER A 132 -31.36 31.42 -12.91
C SER A 132 -31.51 29.91 -13.08
N TRP A 133 -31.05 29.37 -14.20
CA TRP A 133 -31.04 27.94 -14.44
C TRP A 133 -30.22 27.18 -13.36
N ASN A 134 -29.02 27.63 -13.10
CA ASN A 134 -28.14 27.01 -12.12
C ASN A 134 -28.72 27.05 -10.70
N SER A 135 -29.34 28.12 -10.30
CA SER A 135 -29.96 28.28 -8.97
C SER A 135 -31.12 27.32 -8.73
N VAL A 136 -31.89 27.01 -9.77
CA VAL A 136 -33.10 26.19 -9.67
C VAL A 136 -32.85 24.71 -9.93
N TYR A 137 -31.90 24.36 -10.83
CA TYR A 137 -31.75 23.01 -11.37
C TYR A 137 -30.38 22.37 -11.07
N ARG A 138 -29.41 23.08 -10.52
CA ARG A 138 -28.14 22.49 -10.07
C ARG A 138 -28.17 22.11 -8.60
N GLY A 139 -27.41 21.06 -8.28
CA GLY A 139 -27.22 20.55 -6.92
C GLY A 139 -28.10 19.35 -6.59
N VAL A 140 -27.64 18.57 -5.61
CA VAL A 140 -28.28 17.32 -5.17
C VAL A 140 -29.72 17.53 -4.71
N SER A 141 -30.02 18.65 -4.05
CA SER A 141 -31.33 18.97 -3.55
C SER A 141 -32.35 19.33 -4.67
N ASN A 142 -31.85 19.58 -5.87
CA ASN A 142 -32.65 19.98 -7.02
C ASN A 142 -32.73 18.87 -8.10
N ALA A 143 -32.13 17.73 -7.83
CA ALA A 143 -32.24 16.55 -8.70
C ALA A 143 -33.73 16.17 -8.87
N HIS A 144 -34.11 15.86 -10.10
CA HIS A 144 -35.50 15.48 -10.48
C HIS A 144 -36.56 16.59 -10.47
N LYS A 145 -36.20 17.88 -10.34
CA LYS A 145 -37.18 18.96 -10.54
C LYS A 145 -37.51 19.10 -12.02
N ILE A 146 -38.80 19.33 -12.28
CA ILE A 146 -39.31 19.57 -13.64
C ILE A 146 -38.91 20.99 -14.07
N ALA A 147 -38.21 21.08 -15.21
CA ALA A 147 -37.88 22.36 -15.81
C ALA A 147 -39.03 22.85 -16.71
N VAL A 148 -39.45 24.09 -16.51
CA VAL A 148 -40.38 24.78 -17.41
C VAL A 148 -39.56 25.76 -18.27
N LEU A 149 -39.58 25.55 -19.57
CA LEU A 149 -38.87 26.38 -20.54
C LEU A 149 -39.85 27.34 -21.21
N GLU A 150 -39.59 28.63 -21.12
CA GLU A 150 -40.42 29.68 -21.70
C GLU A 150 -39.84 30.15 -23.04
N GLU A 151 -40.64 30.91 -23.79
CA GLU A 151 -40.23 31.58 -25.03
C GLU A 151 -39.61 30.67 -26.11
N GLY A 152 -40.03 29.41 -26.15
CA GLY A 152 -39.55 28.45 -27.14
C GLY A 152 -38.12 27.95 -26.91
N MET A 153 -37.57 28.16 -25.73
CA MET A 153 -36.29 27.57 -25.34
C MET A 153 -36.35 26.06 -25.36
N LYS A 154 -35.24 25.44 -25.75
CA LYS A 154 -35.05 23.99 -25.72
C LYS A 154 -33.81 23.67 -24.90
N TYR A 155 -33.88 22.59 -24.12
CA TYR A 155 -32.70 22.01 -23.47
C TYR A 155 -32.22 20.86 -24.31
N GLN A 156 -30.97 20.93 -24.74
CA GLN A 156 -30.28 19.84 -25.42
C GLN A 156 -29.10 19.37 -24.57
N GLN A 157 -29.13 18.13 -24.18
CA GLN A 157 -28.06 17.52 -23.43
C GLN A 157 -26.80 17.39 -24.31
N ILE A 158 -25.68 17.96 -23.83
CA ILE A 158 -24.39 17.82 -24.47
C ILE A 158 -23.55 16.92 -23.57
N GLY A 159 -23.21 15.77 -24.05
CA GLY A 159 -22.39 14.79 -23.33
C GLY A 159 -22.98 13.41 -23.43
N ILE A 160 -22.13 12.43 -23.40
CA ILE A 160 -22.53 11.04 -23.25
C ILE A 160 -22.63 10.81 -21.76
N PRO A 161 -23.84 10.61 -21.18
CA PRO A 161 -23.91 10.18 -19.78
C PRO A 161 -23.17 8.85 -19.72
N PRO A 162 -22.18 8.70 -18.81
CA PRO A 162 -21.65 7.39 -18.56
C PRO A 162 -22.83 6.53 -18.11
N GLU A 163 -23.09 5.45 -18.80
CA GLU A 163 -24.04 4.46 -18.29
C GLU A 163 -23.56 4.12 -16.87
N GLU A 164 -24.45 4.17 -15.88
CA GLU A 164 -24.10 3.96 -14.47
C GLU A 164 -23.31 2.66 -14.28
N ALA A 165 -23.65 1.63 -15.07
CA ALA A 165 -22.94 0.36 -15.11
C ALA A 165 -21.47 0.52 -15.54
N GLN A 166 -21.16 1.30 -16.57
CA GLN A 166 -19.79 1.51 -17.06
C GLN A 166 -18.95 2.30 -16.05
N PHE A 167 -19.53 3.26 -15.34
CA PHE A 167 -18.83 4.00 -14.29
C PHE A 167 -18.47 3.09 -13.11
N LEU A 168 -19.40 2.25 -12.66
CA LEU A 168 -19.16 1.28 -11.60
C LEU A 168 -18.12 0.24 -12.00
N GLU A 169 -18.16 -0.27 -13.22
CA GLU A 169 -17.15 -1.21 -13.75
C GLU A 169 -15.78 -0.56 -13.83
N THR A 170 -15.70 0.70 -14.26
CA THR A 170 -14.44 1.44 -14.28
C THR A 170 -13.85 1.59 -12.88
N ARG A 171 -14.66 1.92 -11.88
CA ARG A 171 -14.20 2.01 -10.49
C ARG A 171 -13.72 0.67 -9.95
N LYS A 172 -14.44 -0.41 -10.21
CA LYS A 172 -14.00 -1.77 -9.83
C LYS A 172 -12.69 -2.14 -10.51
N PHE A 173 -12.55 -1.86 -11.79
CA PHE A 173 -11.30 -2.09 -12.51
C PHE A 173 -10.13 -1.36 -11.87
N GLN A 174 -10.31 -0.11 -11.45
CA GLN A 174 -9.25 0.68 -10.81
C GLN A 174 -8.86 0.17 -9.44
N VAL A 175 -9.83 -0.27 -8.62
CA VAL A 175 -9.52 -0.94 -7.34
C VAL A 175 -8.63 -2.16 -7.59
N ASN A 176 -8.98 -2.97 -8.59
CA ASN A 176 -8.19 -4.14 -8.97
C ASN A 176 -6.82 -3.79 -9.55
N GLU A 177 -6.69 -2.67 -10.25
CA GLU A 177 -5.41 -2.18 -10.76
C GLU A 177 -4.45 -1.77 -9.64
N ILE A 178 -4.94 -1.03 -8.65
CA ILE A 178 -4.16 -0.68 -7.46
C ILE A 178 -3.83 -1.92 -6.62
N ALA A 179 -4.77 -2.84 -6.43
CA ALA A 179 -4.51 -4.10 -5.74
C ALA A 179 -3.41 -4.93 -6.45
N ARG A 180 -3.45 -4.97 -7.78
CA ARG A 180 -2.45 -5.67 -8.62
C ARG A 180 -1.05 -5.06 -8.49
N LEU A 181 -0.93 -3.73 -8.32
CA LEU A 181 0.34 -3.06 -8.08
C LEU A 181 1.08 -3.65 -6.88
N TYR A 182 0.36 -3.97 -5.82
CA TYR A 182 0.89 -4.58 -4.60
C TYR A 182 0.74 -6.10 -4.56
N ARG A 183 0.22 -6.72 -5.62
CA ARG A 183 -0.08 -8.16 -5.70
C ARG A 183 -1.02 -8.62 -4.59
N ILE A 184 -2.00 -7.77 -4.24
CA ILE A 184 -3.02 -8.09 -3.24
C ILE A 184 -4.19 -8.76 -3.98
N PRO A 185 -4.66 -9.94 -3.56
CA PRO A 185 -5.83 -10.58 -4.13
C PRO A 185 -7.08 -9.71 -3.97
N PRO A 186 -7.98 -9.66 -4.97
CA PRO A 186 -9.16 -8.79 -4.95
C PRO A 186 -10.06 -8.97 -3.73
N HIS A 187 -10.23 -10.19 -3.24
CA HIS A 187 -11.04 -10.46 -2.05
C HIS A 187 -10.52 -9.76 -0.78
N MET A 188 -9.21 -9.52 -0.66
CA MET A 188 -8.61 -8.82 0.48
C MET A 188 -8.88 -7.31 0.48
N VAL A 189 -9.28 -6.76 -0.67
CA VAL A 189 -9.72 -5.36 -0.80
C VAL A 189 -11.24 -5.24 -0.94
N GLY A 190 -11.97 -6.32 -0.63
CA GLY A 190 -13.43 -6.35 -0.60
C GLY A 190 -14.12 -6.60 -1.95
N ASP A 191 -13.39 -6.95 -3.00
CA ASP A 191 -13.96 -7.36 -4.28
C ASP A 191 -14.16 -8.90 -4.28
N LEU A 192 -15.42 -9.32 -4.12
CA LEU A 192 -15.82 -10.72 -4.03
C LEU A 192 -16.49 -11.24 -5.30
N ASP A 193 -16.60 -10.45 -6.35
CA ASP A 193 -17.40 -10.77 -7.55
C ASP A 193 -17.03 -12.10 -8.21
N LYS A 194 -15.79 -12.55 -8.09
CA LYS A 194 -15.30 -13.82 -8.68
C LYS A 194 -14.77 -14.80 -7.62
N SER A 195 -15.15 -14.61 -6.38
CA SER A 195 -14.61 -15.37 -5.27
C SER A 195 -15.55 -16.50 -4.85
N SER A 196 -15.02 -17.73 -4.76
CA SER A 196 -15.65 -18.85 -4.04
C SER A 196 -14.84 -19.16 -2.79
N PHE A 197 -15.41 -19.85 -1.81
CA PHE A 197 -14.71 -20.17 -0.56
C PHE A 197 -13.39 -20.91 -0.78
N SER A 198 -13.37 -21.89 -1.69
CA SER A 198 -12.15 -22.62 -2.03
C SER A 198 -11.09 -21.75 -2.72
N ASN A 199 -11.50 -20.79 -3.54
CA ASN A 199 -10.58 -19.86 -4.18
C ASN A 199 -10.00 -18.85 -3.20
N ILE A 200 -10.77 -18.39 -2.22
CA ILE A 200 -10.31 -17.43 -1.18
C ILE A 200 -9.19 -18.05 -0.35
N GLU A 201 -9.35 -19.28 0.08
CA GLU A 201 -8.33 -20.00 0.85
C GLU A 201 -7.04 -20.15 0.03
N GLN A 202 -7.15 -20.65 -1.19
CA GLN A 202 -6.02 -20.78 -2.09
C GLN A 202 -5.33 -19.45 -2.37
N GLN A 203 -6.09 -18.40 -2.67
CA GLN A 203 -5.55 -17.05 -2.90
C GLN A 203 -4.88 -16.46 -1.65
N SER A 204 -5.36 -16.81 -0.45
CA SER A 204 -4.74 -16.38 0.80
C SER A 204 -3.37 -17.03 1.01
N LEU A 205 -3.23 -18.31 0.69
CA LEU A 205 -1.95 -19.00 0.71
C LEU A 205 -0.99 -18.44 -0.36
N GLU A 206 -1.49 -18.18 -1.55
CA GLU A 206 -0.73 -17.56 -2.64
C GLU A 206 -0.26 -16.14 -2.28
N PHE A 207 -1.08 -15.36 -1.58
CA PHE A 207 -0.68 -14.05 -1.08
C PHE A 207 0.51 -14.12 -0.14
N VAL A 208 0.51 -15.06 0.80
CA VAL A 208 1.66 -15.26 1.69
C VAL A 208 2.88 -15.65 0.88
N LYS A 209 2.77 -16.65 0.01
CA LYS A 209 3.88 -17.22 -0.76
C LYS A 209 4.47 -16.26 -1.79
N TYR A 210 3.62 -15.55 -2.54
CA TYR A 210 4.08 -14.76 -3.69
C TYR A 210 4.14 -13.25 -3.41
N THR A 211 3.44 -12.78 -2.39
CA THR A 211 3.41 -11.35 -2.05
C THR A 211 4.20 -11.05 -0.78
N LEU A 212 3.94 -11.75 0.32
CA LEU A 212 4.59 -11.45 1.60
C LEU A 212 5.99 -12.05 1.69
N ASP A 213 6.18 -13.31 1.33
CA ASP A 213 7.45 -14.02 1.50
C ASP A 213 8.65 -13.31 0.82
N PRO A 214 8.55 -12.76 -0.40
CA PRO A 214 9.62 -11.97 -0.98
C PRO A 214 10.01 -10.72 -0.15
N TRP A 215 9.04 -10.09 0.53
CA TRP A 215 9.31 -8.98 1.43
C TRP A 215 9.96 -9.44 2.73
N VAL A 216 9.46 -10.54 3.30
CA VAL A 216 10.02 -11.17 4.50
C VAL A 216 11.49 -11.52 4.29
N ILE A 217 11.82 -12.23 3.22
CA ILE A 217 13.20 -12.59 2.86
C ILE A 217 14.09 -11.35 2.73
N ARG A 218 13.58 -10.30 2.09
CA ARG A 218 14.31 -9.03 1.92
C ARG A 218 14.60 -8.36 3.26
N TRP A 219 13.64 -8.36 4.17
CA TRP A 219 13.82 -7.89 5.54
C TRP A 219 14.85 -8.72 6.29
N GLU A 220 14.71 -10.03 6.30
CA GLU A 220 15.63 -10.96 6.97
C GLU A 220 17.08 -10.75 6.51
N GLN A 221 17.29 -10.71 5.20
CA GLN A 221 18.62 -10.50 4.61
C GLN A 221 19.20 -9.12 4.99
N SER A 222 18.39 -8.07 4.95
CA SER A 222 18.86 -6.73 5.31
C SER A 222 19.18 -6.62 6.80
N LEU A 223 18.35 -7.19 7.67
CA LEU A 223 18.58 -7.24 9.10
C LEU A 223 19.85 -8.04 9.45
N GLN A 224 20.01 -9.24 8.89
CA GLN A 224 21.19 -10.07 9.10
C GLN A 224 22.48 -9.37 8.67
N ARG A 225 22.45 -8.72 7.50
CA ARG A 225 23.61 -8.00 6.97
C ARG A 225 24.02 -6.84 7.85
N SER A 226 23.05 -6.06 8.37
CA SER A 226 23.29 -4.78 9.03
C SER A 226 23.40 -4.87 10.55
N LEU A 227 22.71 -5.81 11.20
CA LEU A 227 22.62 -5.87 12.65
C LEU A 227 23.60 -6.87 13.28
N LEU A 228 23.82 -8.01 12.63
CA LEU A 228 24.73 -9.02 13.20
C LEU A 228 26.19 -8.58 13.06
N LEU A 229 26.94 -8.71 14.16
CA LEU A 229 28.37 -8.49 14.18
C LEU A 229 29.11 -9.57 13.35
N PRO A 230 30.32 -9.29 12.85
CA PRO A 230 31.08 -10.28 12.08
C PRO A 230 31.27 -11.63 12.80
N GLY A 231 31.45 -11.62 14.12
CA GLY A 231 31.59 -12.85 14.92
C GLY A 231 30.29 -13.60 15.21
N GLU A 232 29.16 -12.97 14.93
CA GLU A 232 27.81 -13.54 15.11
C GLU A 232 27.28 -14.14 13.81
N LYS A 233 27.74 -13.64 12.66
CA LYS A 233 27.38 -14.17 11.34
C LYS A 233 27.81 -15.60 11.21
N GLY A 234 26.90 -16.48 10.83
CA GLY A 234 27.10 -17.92 10.78
C GLY A 234 26.79 -18.70 12.07
N LYS A 235 26.64 -18.00 13.22
CA LYS A 235 26.14 -18.59 14.47
C LYS A 235 24.67 -18.25 14.74
N TYR A 236 24.26 -17.05 14.34
CA TYR A 236 22.91 -16.56 14.53
C TYR A 236 22.30 -16.18 13.20
N PHE A 237 20.99 -16.27 13.12
CA PHE A 237 20.20 -15.79 12.00
C PHE A 237 18.96 -15.05 12.52
N ILE A 238 18.42 -14.15 11.71
CA ILE A 238 17.19 -13.45 12.00
C ILE A 238 16.13 -14.02 11.07
N LYS A 239 15.05 -14.55 11.63
CA LYS A 239 13.92 -15.15 10.90
C LYS A 239 12.63 -14.51 11.35
N LEU A 240 11.80 -14.11 10.38
CA LEU A 240 10.45 -13.64 10.63
C LEU A 240 9.50 -14.82 10.47
N ASN A 241 8.81 -15.19 11.55
CA ASN A 241 7.87 -16.29 11.51
C ASN A 241 6.54 -15.84 10.90
N VAL A 242 6.22 -16.36 9.74
CA VAL A 242 4.97 -16.14 9.01
C VAL A 242 4.01 -17.33 9.08
N ASP A 243 4.36 -18.38 9.81
CA ASP A 243 3.57 -19.61 9.91
C ASP A 243 2.15 -19.33 10.42
N GLY A 244 1.99 -18.30 11.26
CA GLY A 244 0.68 -17.84 11.73
C GLY A 244 -0.25 -17.38 10.60
N LEU A 245 0.30 -16.88 9.49
CA LEU A 245 -0.48 -16.45 8.32
C LEU A 245 -0.78 -17.61 7.36
N LEU A 246 0.04 -18.66 7.41
CA LEU A 246 -0.13 -19.91 6.67
C LEU A 246 -1.01 -20.91 7.42
N ARG A 247 -1.44 -20.56 8.63
CA ARG A 247 -2.34 -21.40 9.42
C ARG A 247 -3.65 -21.54 8.65
N GLY A 248 -3.64 -22.51 7.74
CA GLY A 248 -4.84 -23.02 7.10
C GLY A 248 -5.85 -23.54 8.14
N ASP A 249 -6.90 -24.17 7.66
CA ASP A 249 -7.89 -24.85 8.46
C ASP A 249 -7.23 -25.64 9.61
N TYR A 250 -7.79 -25.52 10.80
CA TYR A 250 -7.37 -26.24 12.01
C TYR A 250 -7.13 -27.73 11.75
N GLN A 251 -8.01 -28.35 10.95
CA GLN A 251 -7.93 -29.76 10.61
C GLN A 251 -6.67 -30.10 9.80
N SER A 252 -6.34 -29.31 8.79
CA SER A 252 -5.14 -29.51 7.96
C SER A 252 -3.87 -29.39 8.80
N ARG A 253 -3.82 -28.43 9.74
CA ARG A 253 -2.70 -28.25 10.67
C ARG A 253 -2.55 -29.41 11.62
N MET A 254 -3.65 -29.86 12.25
CA MET A 254 -3.63 -31.02 13.15
C MET A 254 -3.23 -32.30 12.42
N ASN A 255 -3.67 -32.50 11.19
CA ASN A 255 -3.23 -33.61 10.35
C ASN A 255 -1.73 -33.52 10.06
N GLY A 256 -1.20 -32.33 9.76
CA GLY A 256 0.23 -32.10 9.57
C GLY A 256 1.05 -32.46 10.81
N TYR A 257 0.60 -32.06 12.00
CA TYR A 257 1.24 -32.43 13.27
C TYR A 257 1.19 -33.92 13.53
N ALA A 258 0.05 -34.57 13.24
CA ALA A 258 -0.08 -36.02 13.40
C ALA A 258 0.94 -36.76 12.53
N VAL A 259 1.06 -36.37 11.24
CA VAL A 259 2.04 -36.92 10.30
C VAL A 259 3.46 -36.67 10.78
N GLY A 260 3.80 -35.44 11.21
CA GLY A 260 5.11 -35.09 11.72
C GLY A 260 5.51 -35.88 12.96
N ARG A 261 4.55 -36.08 13.89
CA ARG A 261 4.75 -36.91 15.10
C ARG A 261 4.93 -38.39 14.76
N GLN A 262 4.13 -38.94 13.85
CA GLN A 262 4.23 -40.34 13.44
C GLN A 262 5.52 -40.66 12.71
N ASN A 263 6.07 -39.71 11.93
CA ASN A 263 7.32 -39.87 11.21
C ASN A 263 8.56 -39.45 12.03
N GLY A 264 8.40 -39.04 13.28
CA GLY A 264 9.49 -38.68 14.17
C GLY A 264 10.17 -37.34 13.89
N TRP A 265 9.53 -36.45 13.12
CA TRP A 265 10.07 -35.12 12.84
C TRP A 265 9.74 -34.10 13.94
N PHE A 266 8.63 -34.29 14.64
CA PHE A 266 8.19 -33.45 15.74
C PHE A 266 8.11 -34.24 17.04
N SER A 267 8.61 -33.64 18.11
CA SER A 267 8.29 -34.03 19.47
C SER A 267 6.93 -33.47 19.87
N ALA A 268 6.39 -33.94 20.99
CA ALA A 268 5.17 -33.35 21.56
C ALA A 268 5.41 -31.88 21.96
N ASN A 269 6.60 -31.56 22.46
CA ASN A 269 6.96 -30.22 22.88
C ASN A 269 7.15 -29.26 21.71
N ASP A 270 7.67 -29.74 20.56
CA ASP A 270 7.74 -28.90 19.33
C ASP A 270 6.34 -28.47 18.88
N ILE A 271 5.36 -29.38 18.90
CA ILE A 271 3.97 -29.07 18.53
C ILE A 271 3.34 -28.11 19.54
N ARG A 272 3.60 -28.31 20.83
CA ARG A 272 3.10 -27.44 21.90
C ARG A 272 3.68 -26.04 21.80
N GLU A 273 4.96 -25.91 21.48
CA GLU A 273 5.58 -24.61 21.24
C GLU A 273 4.97 -23.91 20.03
N MET A 274 4.77 -24.61 18.90
CA MET A 274 4.09 -24.05 17.73
C MET A 274 2.65 -23.60 18.02
N GLU A 275 1.95 -24.23 18.97
CA GLU A 275 0.60 -23.85 19.40
C GLU A 275 0.58 -22.92 20.63
N ASN A 276 1.73 -22.40 21.05
CA ASN A 276 1.91 -21.56 22.24
C ASN A 276 1.40 -22.22 23.54
N MET A 277 1.57 -23.52 23.67
CA MET A 277 1.25 -24.27 24.87
C MET A 277 2.51 -24.48 25.71
N ASN A 278 2.36 -24.57 27.04
CA ASN A 278 3.45 -24.88 27.93
C ASN A 278 4.05 -26.28 27.61
N PRO A 279 5.38 -26.45 27.64
CA PRO A 279 5.97 -27.75 27.46
C PRO A 279 5.55 -28.75 28.54
N ILE A 280 5.55 -30.02 28.17
CA ILE A 280 5.43 -31.14 29.14
C ILE A 280 6.82 -31.59 29.56
N PRO A 281 7.00 -32.24 30.70
CA PRO A 281 8.30 -32.78 31.13
C PRO A 281 8.94 -33.65 30.07
N ASP A 282 10.29 -33.57 29.95
CA ASP A 282 11.06 -34.26 28.91
C ASP A 282 10.88 -35.78 28.85
N GLU A 283 10.50 -36.39 29.99
CA GLU A 283 10.22 -37.82 30.05
C GLU A 283 8.93 -38.23 29.32
N GLU A 284 8.03 -37.26 29.07
CA GLU A 284 6.72 -37.46 28.42
C GLU A 284 6.62 -36.74 27.07
N GLY A 285 7.53 -35.84 26.77
CA GLY A 285 7.55 -34.97 25.58
C GLY A 285 8.49 -35.48 24.52
#